data_53cecd21b57fabcea062c7dbae95cf33
#
_entry.id   53cecd21b57fabcea062c7dbae95cf33
#
_cell.length_a   1.000
_cell.length_b   1.000
_cell.length_c   1.000
_cell.angle_alpha   90.00
_cell.angle_beta   90.00
_cell.angle_gamma   90.00
#
_symmetry.space_group_name_H-M   'P 1'
#
loop_
_entity.id
_entity.type
_entity.pdbx_description
1 polymer ?
#
loop_
_entity_poly.entity_id
_entity_poly.type
_entity_poly.pdbx_seq_one_letter_code
_entity_poly.pdbx_strand_id
1 'polypeptide(L)'
;FIKRLPQGYDTVISDKSGALSQGQRQLLCIARLMLSLPPMLILDEATSSIDTRTEILIQNAFARMMEGRTSFIVAHRLSTIQEADKILVMRDGQIVEQGKHQELLEKQGFYAEIYNAQFTQ
;
A
#
# COMPACT_ATOMS: atom_id res chain seq x y z
N PHE A 1 -16.69 5.38 10.53
CA PHE A 1 -16.23 5.40 11.95
C PHE A 1 -16.24 6.81 12.56
N ILE A 2 -15.93 7.87 11.81
CA ILE A 2 -15.82 9.25 12.34
C ILE A 2 -17.06 9.68 13.13
N LYS A 3 -18.26 9.39 12.61
CA LYS A 3 -19.53 9.72 13.28
C LYS A 3 -19.73 9.03 14.65
N ARG A 4 -18.91 8.01 14.95
CA ARG A 4 -18.94 7.28 16.24
C ARG A 4 -17.94 7.82 17.25
N LEU A 5 -17.10 8.76 16.85
CA LEU A 5 -16.18 9.44 17.75
C LEU A 5 -16.96 10.41 18.66
N PRO A 6 -16.46 10.72 19.88
CA PRO A 6 -17.18 11.53 20.86
C PRO A 6 -17.69 12.88 20.35
N GLN A 7 -16.94 13.50 19.46
CA GLN A 7 -17.28 14.81 18.83
C GLN A 7 -17.42 14.70 17.31
N GLY A 8 -17.58 13.48 16.76
CA GLY A 8 -17.69 13.27 15.33
C GLY A 8 -16.51 13.84 14.54
N TYR A 9 -16.79 14.73 13.57
CA TYR A 9 -15.77 15.38 12.73
C TYR A 9 -14.94 16.44 13.49
N ASP A 10 -15.42 16.93 14.62
CA ASP A 10 -14.72 17.93 15.44
C ASP A 10 -13.81 17.28 16.51
N THR A 11 -13.71 15.96 16.47
CA THR A 11 -12.85 15.22 17.41
C THR A 11 -11.39 15.56 17.21
N VAL A 12 -10.74 16.05 18.27
CA VAL A 12 -9.31 16.32 18.27
C VAL A 12 -8.53 14.99 18.28
N ILE A 13 -7.75 14.75 17.25
CA ILE A 13 -6.91 13.56 17.11
C ILE A 13 -5.50 13.91 17.59
N SER A 14 -5.02 13.22 18.61
CA SER A 14 -3.64 13.33 19.09
C SER A 14 -2.99 11.95 19.09
N ASP A 15 -1.67 11.90 18.91
CA ASP A 15 -0.90 10.65 18.94
C ASP A 15 -1.01 9.93 20.30
N LYS A 16 -1.32 10.68 21.37
CA LYS A 16 -1.45 10.17 22.73
C LYS A 16 -2.86 9.65 23.07
N SER A 17 -3.87 9.98 22.28
CA SER A 17 -5.26 9.72 22.67
C SER A 17 -5.75 8.28 22.45
N GLY A 18 -5.03 7.44 21.74
CA GLY A 18 -5.47 6.06 21.45
C GLY A 18 -6.84 5.95 20.76
N ALA A 19 -7.45 7.08 20.36
CA ALA A 19 -8.83 7.17 19.88
C ALA A 19 -9.05 6.49 18.52
N LEU A 20 -7.99 6.28 17.74
CA LEU A 20 -8.06 5.67 16.41
C LEU A 20 -7.15 4.44 16.31
N SER A 21 -7.65 3.39 15.65
CA SER A 21 -6.81 2.27 15.22
C SER A 21 -5.81 2.70 14.16
N GLN A 22 -4.76 1.91 13.94
CA GLN A 22 -3.76 2.16 12.90
C GLN A 22 -4.42 2.22 11.50
N GLY A 23 -5.35 1.31 11.21
CA GLY A 23 -6.10 1.31 9.96
C GLY A 23 -6.96 2.56 9.77
N GLN A 24 -7.63 3.03 10.83
CA GLN A 24 -8.42 4.27 10.79
C GLN A 24 -7.55 5.49 10.52
N ARG A 25 -6.36 5.57 11.13
CA ARG A 25 -5.38 6.64 10.84
C ARG A 25 -4.93 6.60 9.38
N GLN A 26 -4.67 5.42 8.85
CA GLN A 26 -4.27 5.25 7.46
C GLN A 26 -5.39 5.69 6.48
N LEU A 27 -6.65 5.35 6.76
CA LEU A 27 -7.80 5.84 5.98
C LEU A 27 -7.92 7.37 5.99
N LEU A 28 -7.65 8.03 7.11
CA LEU A 28 -7.64 9.49 7.18
C LEU A 28 -6.49 10.11 6.37
N CYS A 29 -5.30 9.50 6.38
CA CYS A 29 -4.19 9.93 5.54
C CYS A 29 -4.53 9.81 4.05
N ILE A 30 -5.17 8.71 3.64
CA ILE A 30 -5.62 8.51 2.27
C ILE A 30 -6.66 9.57 1.89
N ALA A 31 -7.66 9.82 2.74
CA ALA A 31 -8.68 10.83 2.50
C ALA A 31 -8.05 12.22 2.33
N ARG A 32 -7.05 12.56 3.13
CA ARG A 32 -6.29 13.82 3.01
C ARG A 32 -5.56 13.93 1.66
N LEU A 33 -4.92 12.85 1.21
CA LEU A 33 -4.25 12.81 -0.10
C LEU A 33 -5.24 12.95 -1.25
N MET A 34 -6.43 12.38 -1.14
CA MET A 34 -7.47 12.52 -2.16
C MET A 34 -7.96 13.96 -2.35
N LEU A 35 -7.84 14.79 -1.34
CA LEU A 35 -8.18 16.23 -1.46
C LEU A 35 -7.13 17.02 -2.23
N SER A 36 -5.86 16.64 -2.18
CA SER A 36 -4.76 17.34 -2.85
C SER A 36 -4.49 16.88 -4.27
N LEU A 37 -4.99 15.69 -4.64
CA LEU A 37 -4.87 15.09 -5.98
C LEU A 37 -3.48 15.23 -6.63
N PRO A 38 -2.39 14.81 -6.00
CA PRO A 38 -1.06 14.94 -6.57
C PRO A 38 -0.92 14.08 -7.83
N PRO A 39 -0.12 14.49 -8.83
CA PRO A 39 0.08 13.73 -10.07
C PRO A 39 0.91 12.45 -9.85
N MET A 40 1.66 12.38 -8.77
CA MET A 40 2.52 11.26 -8.40
C MET A 40 2.26 10.86 -6.95
N LEU A 41 2.23 9.56 -6.70
CA LEU A 41 2.02 8.97 -5.39
C LEU A 41 3.20 8.06 -5.02
N ILE A 42 3.59 8.10 -3.75
CA ILE A 42 4.48 7.11 -3.14
C ILE A 42 3.72 6.49 -1.98
N LEU A 43 3.46 5.19 -2.06
CA LEU A 43 2.68 4.44 -1.09
C LEU A 43 3.57 3.37 -0.45
N ASP A 44 3.59 3.35 0.87
CA ASP A 44 4.20 2.25 1.64
C ASP A 44 3.09 1.38 2.22
N GLU A 45 3.04 0.13 1.80
CA GLU A 45 1.96 -0.81 2.11
C GLU A 45 2.18 -1.53 3.46
N ALA A 46 2.59 -0.84 4.50
CA ALA A 46 2.78 -1.40 5.83
C ALA A 46 1.44 -1.66 6.54
N THR A 47 0.81 -2.83 6.30
CA THR A 47 -0.52 -3.17 6.84
C THR A 47 -0.54 -4.35 7.83
N SER A 48 0.58 -4.74 8.38
CA SER A 48 0.73 -5.96 9.20
C SER A 48 -0.10 -6.03 10.50
N SER A 49 -0.75 -4.93 10.91
CA SER A 49 -1.51 -4.84 12.17
C SER A 49 -2.95 -4.36 11.97
N ILE A 50 -3.52 -4.52 10.76
CA ILE A 50 -4.85 -4.01 10.43
C ILE A 50 -5.81 -5.18 10.25
N ASP A 51 -7.03 -5.05 10.78
CA ASP A 51 -8.07 -6.05 10.59
C ASP A 51 -8.51 -6.18 9.12
N THR A 52 -8.89 -7.36 8.71
CA THR A 52 -9.22 -7.70 7.31
C THR A 52 -10.26 -6.77 6.69
N ARG A 53 -11.29 -6.36 7.44
CA ARG A 53 -12.34 -5.48 6.93
C ARG A 53 -11.80 -4.08 6.61
N THR A 54 -11.05 -3.50 7.53
CA THR A 54 -10.40 -2.19 7.33
C THR A 54 -9.37 -2.26 6.21
N GLU A 55 -8.68 -3.37 6.10
CA GLU A 55 -7.73 -3.65 5.04
C GLU A 55 -8.35 -3.59 3.64
N ILE A 56 -9.50 -4.21 3.42
CA ILE A 56 -10.23 -4.15 2.15
C ILE A 56 -10.61 -2.70 1.83
N LEU A 57 -11.05 -1.92 2.82
CA LEU A 57 -11.37 -0.51 2.61
C LEU A 57 -10.14 0.30 2.19
N ILE A 58 -8.98 0.05 2.78
CA ILE A 58 -7.71 0.70 2.43
C ILE A 58 -7.30 0.34 1.01
N GLN A 59 -7.38 -0.93 0.61
CA GLN A 59 -7.05 -1.38 -0.74
C GLN A 59 -7.94 -0.71 -1.79
N ASN A 60 -9.25 -0.66 -1.55
CA ASN A 60 -10.19 0.01 -2.45
C ASN A 60 -9.90 1.52 -2.55
N ALA A 61 -9.53 2.16 -1.45
CA ALA A 61 -9.16 3.56 -1.42
C ALA A 61 -7.86 3.81 -2.20
N PHE A 62 -6.84 2.95 -2.06
CA PHE A 62 -5.60 3.01 -2.84
C PHE A 62 -5.85 2.84 -4.33
N ALA A 63 -6.66 1.86 -4.73
CA ALA A 63 -7.00 1.64 -6.14
C ALA A 63 -7.60 2.91 -6.78
N ARG A 64 -8.58 3.52 -6.11
CA ARG A 64 -9.18 4.79 -6.57
C ARG A 64 -8.17 5.94 -6.62
N MET A 65 -7.28 6.01 -5.65
CA MET A 65 -6.28 7.08 -5.56
C MET A 65 -5.23 6.96 -6.67
N MET A 66 -4.91 5.73 -7.10
CA MET A 66 -3.94 5.46 -8.16
C MET A 66 -4.46 5.71 -9.57
N GLU A 67 -5.78 5.71 -9.79
CA GLU A 67 -6.38 5.93 -11.11
C GLU A 67 -5.88 7.22 -11.76
N GLY A 68 -5.35 7.11 -12.98
CA GLY A 68 -4.85 8.24 -13.78
C GLY A 68 -3.58 8.90 -13.24
N ARG A 69 -2.83 8.23 -12.34
CA ARG A 69 -1.60 8.76 -11.74
C ARG A 69 -0.45 7.78 -11.83
N THR A 70 0.77 8.32 -11.76
CA THR A 70 1.96 7.50 -11.58
C THR A 70 2.11 7.18 -10.09
N SER A 71 2.09 5.89 -9.75
CA SER A 71 2.17 5.43 -8.36
C SER A 71 3.38 4.53 -8.17
N PHE A 72 4.20 4.84 -7.16
CA PHE A 72 5.26 3.98 -6.68
C PHE A 72 4.80 3.32 -5.38
N ILE A 73 4.82 1.99 -5.34
CA ILE A 73 4.33 1.23 -4.21
C ILE A 73 5.46 0.39 -3.65
N VAL A 74 5.73 0.55 -2.36
CA VAL A 74 6.55 -0.42 -1.63
C VAL A 74 5.61 -1.55 -1.23
N ALA A 75 5.60 -2.62 -2.03
CA ALA A 75 4.62 -3.68 -1.92
C ALA A 75 5.09 -4.77 -0.93
N HIS A 76 4.18 -5.15 -0.04
CA HIS A 76 4.33 -6.27 0.88
C HIS A 76 3.34 -7.41 0.59
N ARG A 77 2.48 -7.24 -0.42
CA ARG A 77 1.44 -8.18 -0.80
C ARG A 77 1.65 -8.69 -2.20
N LEU A 78 1.38 -9.96 -2.36
CA LEU A 78 1.49 -10.64 -3.64
C LEU A 78 0.57 -10.02 -4.71
N SER A 79 -0.69 -9.73 -4.36
CA SER A 79 -1.64 -9.13 -5.29
C SER A 79 -1.14 -7.80 -5.85
N THR A 80 -0.64 -6.91 -5.00
CA THR A 80 -0.07 -5.62 -5.43
C THR A 80 1.10 -5.80 -6.39
N ILE A 81 1.96 -6.78 -6.13
CA ILE A 81 3.11 -7.09 -6.99
C ILE A 81 2.64 -7.64 -8.34
N GLN A 82 1.69 -8.56 -8.35
CA GLN A 82 1.20 -9.19 -9.58
C GLN A 82 0.46 -8.23 -10.50
N GLU A 83 -0.27 -7.26 -9.93
CA GLU A 83 -1.06 -6.28 -10.66
C GLU A 83 -0.26 -5.04 -11.11
N ALA A 84 1.00 -4.91 -10.69
CA ALA A 84 1.83 -3.77 -11.05
C ALA A 84 2.15 -3.74 -12.55
N ASP A 85 2.05 -2.57 -13.17
CA ASP A 85 2.46 -2.35 -14.56
C ASP A 85 3.96 -2.62 -14.77
N LYS A 86 4.76 -2.28 -13.78
CA LYS A 86 6.20 -2.52 -13.74
C LYS A 86 6.67 -2.77 -12.31
N ILE A 87 7.45 -3.80 -12.12
CA ILE A 87 8.13 -4.14 -10.87
C ILE A 87 9.59 -3.71 -10.97
N LEU A 88 10.07 -3.02 -9.96
CA LEU A 88 11.48 -2.68 -9.76
C LEU A 88 12.01 -3.54 -8.61
N VAL A 89 12.92 -4.43 -8.91
CA VAL A 89 13.54 -5.31 -7.91
C VAL A 89 14.82 -4.65 -7.41
N MET A 90 14.86 -4.38 -6.11
CA MET A 90 15.98 -3.68 -5.49
C MET A 90 16.82 -4.62 -4.63
N ARG A 91 18.14 -4.47 -4.74
CA ARG A 91 19.12 -5.16 -3.89
C ARG A 91 20.27 -4.20 -3.59
N ASP A 92 20.61 -4.06 -2.33
CA ASP A 92 21.73 -3.20 -1.86
C ASP A 92 21.67 -1.76 -2.42
N GLY A 93 20.44 -1.19 -2.49
CA GLY A 93 20.21 0.18 -2.97
C GLY A 93 20.22 0.32 -4.51
N GLN A 94 20.34 -0.77 -5.25
CA GLN A 94 20.38 -0.77 -6.72
C GLN A 94 19.18 -1.52 -7.30
N ILE A 95 18.71 -1.09 -8.47
CA ILE A 95 17.71 -1.84 -9.25
C ILE A 95 18.46 -2.94 -10.00
N VAL A 96 18.24 -4.20 -9.60
CA VAL A 96 18.89 -5.37 -10.20
C VAL A 96 18.06 -6.02 -11.30
N GLU A 97 16.73 -5.91 -11.22
CA GLU A 97 15.81 -6.40 -12.24
C GLU A 97 14.62 -5.46 -12.38
N GLN A 98 14.01 -5.45 -13.57
CA GLN A 98 12.77 -4.73 -13.84
C GLN A 98 11.95 -5.46 -14.89
N GLY A 99 10.63 -5.38 -14.77
CA GLY A 99 9.69 -5.99 -15.72
C GLY A 99 8.32 -6.24 -15.09
N LYS A 100 7.48 -6.98 -15.79
CA LYS A 100 6.21 -7.49 -15.25
C LYS A 100 6.43 -8.76 -14.45
N HIS A 101 5.47 -9.10 -13.60
CA HIS A 101 5.51 -10.30 -12.75
C HIS A 101 5.90 -11.57 -13.53
N GLN A 102 5.18 -11.87 -14.62
CA GLN A 102 5.43 -13.07 -15.40
C GLN A 102 6.82 -13.08 -16.06
N GLU A 103 7.23 -11.95 -16.62
CA GLU A 103 8.54 -11.79 -17.26
C GLU A 103 9.70 -12.04 -16.28
N LEU A 104 9.54 -11.56 -15.04
CA LEU A 104 10.55 -11.72 -14.00
C LEU A 104 10.62 -13.15 -13.46
N LEU A 105 9.48 -13.85 -13.38
CA LEU A 105 9.46 -15.26 -13.03
C LEU A 105 10.15 -16.14 -14.08
N GLU A 106 9.90 -15.86 -15.37
CA GLU A 106 10.51 -16.59 -16.50
C GLU A 106 12.03 -16.41 -16.56
N LYS A 107 12.54 -15.27 -16.12
CA LYS A 107 13.99 -15.01 -16.03
C LYS A 107 14.69 -15.86 -14.99
N GLN A 108 13.97 -16.42 -14.01
CA GLN A 108 14.51 -17.22 -12.91
C GLN A 108 15.66 -16.53 -12.15
N GLY A 109 15.60 -15.19 -12.06
CA GLY A 109 16.58 -14.37 -11.37
C GLY A 109 16.24 -14.10 -9.91
N PHE A 110 16.79 -13.04 -9.34
CA PHE A 110 16.62 -12.68 -7.92
C PHE A 110 15.14 -12.47 -7.53
N TYR A 111 14.33 -11.91 -8.44
CA TYR A 111 12.89 -11.80 -8.21
C TYR A 111 12.23 -13.15 -8.00
N ALA A 112 12.52 -14.13 -8.85
CA ALA A 112 11.95 -15.47 -8.74
C ALA A 112 12.39 -16.18 -7.46
N GLU A 113 13.62 -15.98 -7.01
CA GLU A 113 14.13 -16.50 -5.74
C GLU A 113 13.31 -15.95 -4.57
N ILE A 114 13.13 -14.63 -4.49
CA ILE A 114 12.35 -13.96 -3.43
C ILE A 114 10.89 -14.42 -3.47
N TYR A 115 10.31 -14.46 -4.65
CA TYR A 115 8.92 -14.86 -4.84
C TYR A 115 8.69 -16.29 -4.33
N ASN A 116 9.51 -17.24 -4.72
CA ASN A 116 9.41 -18.62 -4.29
C ASN A 116 9.63 -18.78 -2.77
N ALA A 117 10.55 -18.02 -2.20
CA ALA A 117 10.82 -18.05 -0.76
C ALA A 117 9.67 -17.48 0.08
N GLN A 118 8.94 -16.49 -0.41
CA GLN A 118 7.90 -15.79 0.37
C GLN A 118 6.48 -16.30 0.10
N PHE A 119 6.18 -16.79 -1.10
CA PHE A 119 4.81 -17.01 -1.54
C PHE A 119 4.51 -18.43 -2.03
N THR A 120 5.50 -19.34 -2.07
CA THR A 120 5.34 -20.72 -2.58
C THR A 120 5.53 -21.78 -1.49
N GLN A 121 5.29 -21.41 -0.21
CA GLN A 121 5.28 -22.39 0.90
C GLN A 121 3.88 -22.95 1.11
#